data_318b29fdf1629df49845f00c779df475
#
_entry.id   318b29fdf1629df49845f00c779df475
#
_cell.length_a   1.000
_cell.length_b   1.000
_cell.length_c   1.000
_cell.angle_alpha   90.00
_cell.angle_beta   90.00
_cell.angle_gamma   90.00
#
_symmetry.space_group_name_H-M   'P 1'
#
loop_
_entity.id
_entity.type
_entity.pdbx_description
1 polymer ?
#
loop_
_entity_poly.entity_id
_entity_poly.type
_entity_poly.pdbx_seq_one_letter_code
_entity_poly.pdbx_strand_id
1 'polypeptide(L)'
;MQPVICAICDREIAPEDVIEFDDQTLCPHCASVNTIICTCCGERIWNDSNSGDSDTPLCERCFDRYYTSCERCGRVISLDEACYCDDDDDYPYCHSCRDEIV
;
A
#
# COMPACT_ATOMS: atom_id res chain seq x y z
N MET A 1 12.11 31.37 15.81
CA MET A 1 11.87 30.14 15.10
C MET A 1 10.76 30.29 14.09
N GLN A 2 11.02 29.87 12.87
CA GLN A 2 9.99 29.93 11.84
C GLN A 2 9.00 28.79 12.03
N PRO A 3 7.71 29.03 11.83
CA PRO A 3 6.74 27.95 11.91
C PRO A 3 6.94 26.95 10.76
N VAL A 4 6.62 25.71 11.04
CA VAL A 4 6.63 24.67 10.02
C VAL A 4 5.29 24.68 9.32
N ILE A 5 5.31 24.64 8.00
CA ILE A 5 4.09 24.72 7.18
C ILE A 5 3.90 23.39 6.45
N CYS A 6 2.68 22.86 6.52
CA CYS A 6 2.32 21.65 5.79
C CYS A 6 2.43 21.88 4.27
N ALA A 7 3.11 20.98 3.58
CA ALA A 7 3.31 21.07 2.14
C ALA A 7 2.02 20.88 1.34
N ILE A 8 0.98 20.33 1.94
CA ILE A 8 -0.28 20.03 1.25
C ILE A 8 -1.35 21.07 1.51
N CYS A 9 -1.62 21.37 2.79
CA CYS A 9 -2.72 22.27 3.15
C CYS A 9 -2.25 23.67 3.57
N ASP A 10 -0.94 23.92 3.66
CA ASP A 10 -0.33 25.21 4.02
C ASP A 10 -0.66 25.69 5.43
N ARG A 11 -1.08 24.79 6.31
CA ARG A 11 -1.34 25.13 7.71
C ARG A 11 -0.06 25.09 8.52
N GLU A 12 -0.02 25.91 9.57
CA GLU A 12 1.08 25.85 10.52
C GLU A 12 1.02 24.56 11.33
N ILE A 13 2.17 23.93 11.50
CA ILE A 13 2.30 22.69 12.26
C ILE A 13 3.17 22.93 13.47
N ALA A 14 2.74 22.47 14.64
CA ALA A 14 3.61 22.49 15.83
C ALA A 14 4.83 21.62 15.55
N PRO A 15 6.05 22.06 15.99
CA PRO A 15 7.26 21.27 15.72
C PRO A 15 7.19 19.82 16.21
N GLU A 16 6.41 19.57 17.24
CA GLU A 16 6.22 18.23 17.81
C GLU A 16 5.29 17.35 16.99
N ASP A 17 4.45 17.95 16.13
CA ASP A 17 3.47 17.23 15.30
C ASP A 17 3.93 17.08 13.85
N VAL A 18 5.10 17.59 13.51
CA VAL A 18 5.62 17.54 12.14
C VAL A 18 5.91 16.11 11.73
N ILE A 19 5.39 15.75 10.57
CA ILE A 19 5.68 14.45 9.95
C ILE A 19 6.49 14.70 8.70
N GLU A 20 7.73 14.24 8.70
CA GLU A 20 8.61 14.35 7.54
C GLU A 20 8.48 13.10 6.69
N PHE A 21 8.10 13.27 5.43
CA PHE A 21 7.91 12.17 4.52
C PHE A 21 8.18 12.64 3.09
N ASP A 22 8.99 11.90 2.37
CA ASP A 22 9.33 12.15 0.96
C ASP A 22 9.87 13.57 0.76
N ASP A 23 10.78 14.00 1.65
CA ASP A 23 11.37 15.35 1.67
C ASP A 23 10.35 16.47 1.84
N GLN A 24 9.14 16.13 2.27
CA GLN A 24 8.07 17.09 2.53
C GLN A 24 7.71 17.07 4.00
N THR A 25 7.15 18.21 4.45
CA THR A 25 6.67 18.35 5.81
C THR A 25 5.15 18.33 5.79
N LEU A 26 4.57 17.40 6.53
CA LEU A 26 3.12 17.20 6.54
C LEU A 26 2.55 17.36 7.95
N CYS A 27 1.33 17.88 8.04
CA CYS A 27 0.61 17.87 9.30
C CYS A 27 0.01 16.48 9.52
N PRO A 28 -0.31 16.11 10.78
CA PRO A 28 -0.86 14.78 11.05
C PRO A 28 -2.12 14.47 10.26
N HIS A 29 -2.96 15.47 10.03
CA HIS A 29 -4.18 15.29 9.25
C HIS A 29 -3.88 14.92 7.80
N CYS A 30 -3.02 15.69 7.14
CA CYS A 30 -2.67 15.41 5.72
C CYS A 30 -1.91 14.10 5.58
N ALA A 31 -1.03 13.79 6.52
CA ALA A 31 -0.33 12.51 6.52
C ALA A 31 -1.31 11.35 6.63
N SER A 32 -2.33 11.50 7.47
CA SER A 32 -3.35 10.45 7.67
C SER A 32 -4.24 10.27 6.44
N VAL A 33 -4.57 11.38 5.77
CA VAL A 33 -5.52 11.36 4.63
C VAL A 33 -4.83 10.97 3.33
N ASN A 34 -3.58 11.41 3.13
CA ASN A 34 -2.89 11.28 1.85
C ASN A 34 -1.84 10.16 1.82
N THR A 35 -1.53 9.57 2.96
CA THR A 35 -0.56 8.49 3.04
C THR A 35 -1.16 7.30 3.77
N ILE A 36 -0.51 6.15 3.61
CA ILE A 36 -0.95 4.91 4.22
C ILE A 36 0.29 4.11 4.62
N ILE A 37 0.16 3.22 5.58
CA ILE A 37 1.28 2.41 6.06
C ILE A 37 1.24 1.03 5.42
N CYS A 38 2.36 0.63 4.82
CA CYS A 38 2.49 -0.72 4.25
C CYS A 38 2.26 -1.76 5.34
N THR A 39 1.36 -2.70 5.09
CA THR A 39 1.02 -3.75 6.05
C THR A 39 2.19 -4.69 6.31
N CYS A 40 3.06 -4.86 5.32
CA CYS A 40 4.16 -5.81 5.38
C CYS A 40 5.38 -5.26 6.13
N CYS A 41 5.90 -4.11 5.70
CA CYS A 41 7.13 -3.56 6.26
C CYS A 41 6.92 -2.38 7.21
N GLY A 42 5.72 -1.82 7.24
CA GLY A 42 5.40 -0.70 8.11
C GLY A 42 5.88 0.66 7.60
N GLU A 43 6.35 0.74 6.37
CA GLU A 43 6.76 2.02 5.79
C GLU A 43 5.55 2.84 5.37
N ARG A 44 5.66 4.15 5.56
CA ARG A 44 4.65 5.09 5.07
C ARG A 44 4.82 5.29 3.58
N ILE A 45 3.72 5.23 2.85
CA ILE A 45 3.70 5.46 1.40
C ILE A 45 2.55 6.40 1.06
N TRP A 46 2.63 7.05 -0.10
CA TRP A 46 1.52 7.84 -0.61
C TRP A 46 0.38 6.91 -1.01
N ASN A 47 -0.87 7.38 -0.86
CA ASN A 47 -2.03 6.60 -1.30
C ASN A 47 -1.92 6.20 -2.77
N ASP A 48 -1.36 7.08 -3.59
CA ASP A 48 -1.17 6.83 -5.02
C ASP A 48 -0.09 5.78 -5.30
N SER A 49 0.79 5.56 -4.33
CA SER A 49 1.88 4.58 -4.43
C SER A 49 1.49 3.23 -3.83
N ASN A 50 0.28 3.10 -3.32
CA ASN A 50 -0.23 1.85 -2.76
C ASN A 50 -0.40 0.83 -3.87
N SER A 51 0.41 -0.22 -3.85
CA SER A 51 0.33 -1.32 -4.81
C SER A 51 -0.65 -2.40 -4.40
N GLY A 52 -1.14 -2.34 -3.16
CA GLY A 52 -2.12 -3.29 -2.63
C GLY A 52 -3.52 -2.72 -2.66
N ASP A 53 -4.40 -3.31 -1.84
CA ASP A 53 -5.80 -2.90 -1.69
C ASP A 53 -5.97 -1.90 -0.56
N SER A 54 -7.18 -1.33 -0.45
CA SER A 54 -7.54 -0.48 0.68
C SER A 54 -7.42 -1.22 2.01
N ASP A 55 -7.74 -2.52 2.02
CA ASP A 55 -7.67 -3.36 3.21
C ASP A 55 -6.26 -3.84 3.50
N THR A 56 -5.43 -3.95 2.47
CA THR A 56 -4.06 -4.43 2.58
C THR A 56 -3.14 -3.51 1.78
N PRO A 57 -2.84 -2.33 2.32
CA PRO A 57 -1.91 -1.42 1.63
C PRO A 57 -0.50 -1.98 1.62
N LEU A 58 0.18 -1.87 0.50
CA LEU A 58 1.51 -2.41 0.31
C LEU A 58 2.36 -1.45 -0.51
N CYS A 59 3.62 -1.30 -0.11
CA CYS A 59 4.56 -0.59 -0.96
C CYS A 59 4.94 -1.49 -2.14
N GLU A 60 5.44 -0.86 -3.19
CA GLU A 60 5.79 -1.58 -4.42
C GLU A 60 6.74 -2.74 -4.16
N ARG A 61 7.73 -2.52 -3.30
CA ARG A 61 8.73 -3.54 -2.98
C ARG A 61 8.11 -4.77 -2.32
N CYS A 62 7.25 -4.56 -1.32
CA CYS A 62 6.61 -5.67 -0.61
C CYS A 62 5.62 -6.39 -1.51
N PHE A 63 4.90 -5.65 -2.34
CA PHE A 63 3.97 -6.25 -3.30
C PHE A 63 4.72 -7.19 -4.25
N ASP A 64 5.83 -6.73 -4.81
CA ASP A 64 6.62 -7.53 -5.76
C ASP A 64 7.22 -8.79 -5.13
N ARG A 65 7.60 -8.70 -3.85
CA ARG A 65 8.29 -9.79 -3.17
C ARG A 65 7.39 -10.81 -2.51
N TYR A 66 6.30 -10.34 -1.91
CA TYR A 66 5.50 -11.19 -1.02
C TYR A 66 4.05 -11.31 -1.44
N TYR A 67 3.60 -10.52 -2.39
CA TYR A 67 2.20 -10.46 -2.79
C TYR A 67 2.07 -10.47 -4.30
N THR A 68 0.86 -10.78 -4.74
CA THR A 68 0.52 -10.73 -6.16
C THR A 68 -0.98 -10.44 -6.24
N SER A 69 -1.49 -10.31 -7.45
CA SER A 69 -2.93 -10.10 -7.64
C SER A 69 -3.51 -11.27 -8.42
N CYS A 70 -4.77 -11.62 -8.06
CA CYS A 70 -5.49 -12.66 -8.79
C CYS A 70 -5.71 -12.22 -10.23
N GLU A 71 -5.35 -13.06 -11.18
CA GLU A 71 -5.51 -12.74 -12.61
C GLU A 71 -6.97 -12.64 -13.04
N ARG A 72 -7.86 -13.26 -12.27
CA ARG A 72 -9.27 -13.27 -12.64
C ARG A 72 -10.05 -12.10 -12.04
N CYS A 73 -9.93 -11.87 -10.73
CA CYS A 73 -10.68 -10.82 -10.04
C CYS A 73 -9.87 -9.59 -9.67
N GLY A 74 -8.54 -9.68 -9.77
CA GLY A 74 -7.65 -8.57 -9.45
C GLY A 74 -7.41 -8.34 -7.96
N ARG A 75 -7.89 -9.24 -7.11
CA ARG A 75 -7.71 -9.12 -5.67
C ARG A 75 -6.27 -9.36 -5.28
N VAL A 76 -5.77 -8.56 -4.33
CA VAL A 76 -4.41 -8.74 -3.81
C VAL A 76 -4.38 -9.95 -2.89
N ILE A 77 -3.43 -10.84 -3.14
CA ILE A 77 -3.24 -12.07 -2.35
C ILE A 77 -1.76 -12.22 -2.04
N SER A 78 -1.43 -12.89 -0.94
CA SER A 78 -0.03 -13.20 -0.64
C SER A 78 0.45 -14.33 -1.55
N LEU A 79 1.75 -14.40 -1.77
CA LEU A 79 2.33 -15.48 -2.59
C LEU A 79 2.07 -16.84 -1.96
N ASP A 80 1.96 -16.91 -0.64
CA ASP A 80 1.64 -18.15 0.07
C ASP A 80 0.20 -18.59 -0.17
N GLU A 81 -0.71 -17.67 -0.43
CA GLU A 81 -2.12 -17.94 -0.69
C GLU A 81 -2.43 -18.07 -2.17
N ALA A 82 -1.50 -17.68 -3.02
CA ALA A 82 -1.70 -17.72 -4.47
C ALA A 82 -1.85 -19.18 -4.91
N CYS A 83 -2.90 -19.43 -5.68
CA CYS A 83 -3.18 -20.76 -6.21
C CYS A 83 -2.91 -20.79 -7.71
N TYR A 84 -2.21 -21.82 -8.16
CA TYR A 84 -1.92 -22.02 -9.57
C TYR A 84 -2.70 -23.23 -10.05
N CYS A 85 -3.51 -23.05 -11.08
CA CYS A 85 -4.42 -24.10 -11.54
C CYS A 85 -3.72 -25.19 -12.34
N ASP A 86 -2.58 -24.87 -12.94
CA ASP A 86 -1.89 -25.80 -13.84
C ASP A 86 -0.39 -25.62 -13.69
N ASP A 87 0.38 -26.69 -13.87
CA ASP A 87 1.83 -26.66 -13.78
C ASP A 87 2.46 -25.75 -14.85
N ASP A 88 1.81 -25.61 -15.99
CA ASP A 88 2.26 -24.76 -17.08
C ASP A 88 1.73 -23.33 -17.00
N ASP A 89 0.80 -23.07 -16.07
CA ASP A 89 0.14 -21.77 -15.92
C ASP A 89 0.75 -21.01 -14.74
N ASP A 90 1.50 -19.97 -15.03
CA ASP A 90 2.16 -19.14 -14.02
C ASP A 90 1.25 -18.05 -13.45
N TYR A 91 -0.04 -18.09 -13.77
CA TYR A 91 -0.98 -17.05 -13.32
C TYR A 91 -1.52 -17.38 -11.92
N PRO A 92 -1.39 -16.45 -10.99
CA PRO A 92 -1.92 -16.66 -9.63
C PRO A 92 -3.41 -16.40 -9.56
N TYR A 93 -4.11 -17.16 -8.73
CA TYR A 93 -5.53 -17.02 -8.48
C TYR A 93 -5.80 -17.05 -6.98
N CYS A 94 -6.81 -16.33 -6.53
CA CYS A 94 -7.27 -16.46 -5.14
C CYS A 94 -8.08 -17.74 -4.99
N HIS A 95 -8.29 -18.17 -3.75
CA HIS A 95 -8.99 -19.42 -3.48
C HIS A 95 -10.40 -19.46 -4.09
N SER A 96 -11.12 -18.35 -4.01
CA SER A 96 -12.48 -18.27 -4.56
C SER A 96 -12.50 -18.45 -6.08
N CYS A 97 -11.58 -17.79 -6.78
CA CYS A 97 -11.50 -17.88 -8.23
C CYS A 97 -11.03 -19.25 -8.68
N ARG A 98 -10.11 -19.84 -7.93
CA ARG A 98 -9.63 -21.20 -8.23
C ARG A 98 -10.75 -22.21 -8.13
N ASP A 99 -11.59 -22.10 -7.11
CA ASP A 99 -12.73 -23.01 -6.91
C ASP A 99 -13.73 -22.90 -8.06
N GLU A 100 -13.89 -21.71 -8.64
CA GLU A 100 -14.80 -21.49 -9.76
C GLU A 100 -14.24 -22.02 -11.08
N ILE A 101 -12.92 -22.06 -11.22
CA ILE A 101 -12.26 -22.52 -12.45
C ILE A 101 -12.27 -24.04 -12.55
N VAL A 102 -12.16 -24.74 -11.43
CA VAL A 102 -12.11 -26.19 -11.39
C VAL A 102 -13.50 -26.85 -11.57
#